data_e19cd01ba45512fd354f4d84685dc8d0
#
_entry.id   e19cd01ba45512fd354f4d84685dc8d0
#
_cell.length_a   1.000
_cell.length_b   1.000
_cell.length_c   1.000
_cell.angle_alpha   90.00
_cell.angle_beta   90.00
_cell.angle_gamma   90.00
#
_symmetry.space_group_name_H-M   'P 1'
#
loop_
_entity.id
_entity.type
_entity.pdbx_description
1 polymer ?
#
loop_
_entity_poly.entity_id
_entity_poly.type
_entity_poly.pdbx_seq_one_letter_code
_entity_poly.pdbx_strand_id
1 'polypeptide(L)'
;MAIIPGKKNFTVERRADFPIKLTFKDSTGSAINLTGYTVAAQVYDESRTTKYADWAITYTDRSNGIIDMNLTDTATATFTPSILFYDVLLTDGSGSKNYYLEGKLFISEGYTA
;
A
#
# COMPACT_ATOMS: atom_id res chain seq x y z
N MET A 1 -10.30 -12.29 -14.42
CA MET A 1 -10.45 -12.37 -12.96
C MET A 1 -10.90 -11.03 -12.43
N ALA A 2 -12.01 -11.03 -11.68
CA ALA A 2 -12.50 -9.81 -11.06
C ALA A 2 -11.86 -9.63 -9.67
N ILE A 3 -11.30 -8.46 -9.44
CA ILE A 3 -10.70 -8.11 -8.14
C ILE A 3 -11.56 -7.00 -7.54
N ILE A 4 -12.12 -7.29 -6.37
CA ILE A 4 -12.87 -6.30 -5.61
C ILE A 4 -11.90 -5.77 -4.55
N PRO A 5 -11.69 -4.44 -4.46
CA PRO A 5 -10.74 -3.90 -3.48
C PRO A 5 -11.11 -4.29 -2.05
N GLY A 6 -10.17 -4.87 -1.33
CA GLY A 6 -10.30 -5.06 0.09
C GLY A 6 -10.11 -3.72 0.80
N LYS A 7 -10.55 -3.65 2.05
CA LYS A 7 -10.37 -2.46 2.87
C LYS A 7 -9.61 -2.82 4.13
N LYS A 8 -8.55 -2.06 4.42
CA LYS A 8 -7.78 -2.25 5.64
C LYS A 8 -7.20 -0.92 6.08
N ASN A 9 -7.42 -0.60 7.35
CA ASN A 9 -6.87 0.59 7.97
C ASN A 9 -5.63 0.21 8.79
N PHE A 10 -4.67 1.12 8.84
CA PHE A 10 -3.46 0.95 9.63
C PHE A 10 -3.26 2.17 10.52
N THR A 11 -2.52 1.97 11.62
CA THR A 11 -1.99 3.07 12.42
C THR A 11 -0.51 3.20 12.09
N VAL A 12 -0.10 4.39 11.67
CA VAL A 12 1.27 4.69 11.29
C VAL A 12 1.83 5.70 12.27
N GLU A 13 2.99 5.43 12.81
CA GLU A 13 3.66 6.37 13.69
C GLU A 13 4.51 7.34 12.88
N ARG A 14 4.32 8.62 13.13
CA ARG A 14 5.13 9.65 12.48
C ARG A 14 6.59 9.51 12.87
N ARG A 15 7.48 9.67 11.90
CA ARG A 15 8.93 9.55 12.07
C ARG A 15 9.42 8.13 12.33
N ALA A 16 8.61 7.13 12.04
CA ALA A 16 9.00 5.73 12.16
C ALA A 16 8.81 5.00 10.84
N ASP A 17 9.59 3.96 10.61
CA ASP A 17 9.38 3.08 9.46
C ASP A 17 8.09 2.30 9.65
N PHE A 18 7.42 2.03 8.54
CA PHE A 18 6.19 1.26 8.56
C PHE A 18 6.22 0.18 7.48
N PRO A 19 6.80 -1.00 7.76
CA PRO A 19 6.83 -2.11 6.82
C PRO A 19 5.58 -2.97 6.96
N ILE A 20 5.04 -3.43 5.83
CA ILE A 20 4.00 -4.46 5.82
C ILE A 20 4.32 -5.48 4.73
N LYS A 21 3.86 -6.72 4.94
CA LYS A 21 3.92 -7.78 3.95
C LYS A 21 2.50 -8.03 3.44
N LEU A 22 2.36 -8.08 2.13
CA LEU A 22 1.06 -8.29 1.49
C LEU A 22 1.13 -9.52 0.59
N THR A 23 0.13 -10.40 0.73
CA THR A 23 -0.05 -11.53 -0.16
C THR A 23 -1.30 -11.28 -1.00
N PHE A 24 -1.14 -11.27 -2.31
CA PHE A 24 -2.27 -11.09 -3.23
C PHE A 24 -2.97 -12.43 -3.44
N LYS A 25 -4.27 -12.44 -3.25
CA LYS A 25 -5.10 -13.62 -3.44
C LYS A 25 -6.30 -13.29 -4.31
N ASP A 26 -6.73 -14.28 -5.09
CA ASP A 26 -7.95 -14.17 -5.88
C ASP A 26 -9.19 -14.48 -5.03
N SER A 27 -10.36 -14.45 -5.67
CA SER A 27 -11.63 -14.66 -4.98
C SER A 27 -11.79 -16.08 -4.39
N THR A 28 -10.96 -17.02 -4.83
CA THR A 28 -10.98 -18.40 -4.31
C THR A 28 -10.00 -18.61 -3.15
N GLY A 29 -9.22 -17.59 -2.81
CA GLY A 29 -8.21 -17.66 -1.76
C GLY A 29 -6.86 -18.17 -2.24
N SER A 30 -6.69 -18.39 -3.54
CA SER A 30 -5.41 -18.83 -4.12
C SER A 30 -4.50 -17.65 -4.38
N ALA A 31 -3.21 -17.84 -4.17
CA ALA A 31 -2.22 -16.81 -4.43
C ALA A 31 -2.23 -16.41 -5.90
N ILE A 32 -2.12 -15.10 -6.15
CA ILE A 32 -2.02 -14.57 -7.51
C ILE A 32 -0.55 -14.57 -7.90
N ASN A 33 -0.23 -15.16 -9.06
CA ASN A 33 1.12 -15.09 -9.62
C ASN A 33 1.33 -13.69 -10.21
N LEU A 34 2.21 -12.92 -9.59
CA LEU A 34 2.48 -11.53 -9.99
C LEU A 34 3.50 -11.38 -11.12
N THR A 35 3.94 -12.48 -11.72
CA THR A 35 4.84 -12.42 -12.87
C THR A 35 4.18 -11.61 -14.00
N GLY A 36 4.85 -10.56 -14.46
CA GLY A 36 4.28 -9.65 -15.46
C GLY A 36 3.37 -8.57 -14.89
N TYR A 37 3.10 -8.57 -13.59
CA TYR A 37 2.30 -7.52 -12.95
C TYR A 37 3.20 -6.46 -12.34
N THR A 38 2.67 -5.23 -12.27
CA THR A 38 3.30 -4.12 -11.57
C THR A 38 2.40 -3.68 -10.44
N VAL A 39 2.99 -3.48 -9.27
CA VAL A 39 2.28 -3.00 -8.08
C VAL A 39 2.73 -1.58 -7.78
N ALA A 40 1.78 -0.69 -7.57
CA ALA A 40 2.05 0.68 -7.15
C ALA A 40 1.13 1.03 -5.98
N ALA A 41 1.63 1.80 -5.05
CA ALA A 41 0.85 2.22 -3.89
C ALA A 41 1.31 3.61 -3.46
N GLN A 42 0.36 4.45 -3.10
CA GLN A 42 0.62 5.84 -2.75
C GLN A 42 -0.21 6.26 -1.54
N VAL A 43 0.20 7.32 -0.89
CA VAL A 43 -0.48 7.91 0.25
C VAL A 43 -0.90 9.33 -0.12
N TYR A 44 -2.19 9.61 0.02
CA TYR A 44 -2.79 10.91 -0.32
C TYR A 44 -3.63 11.43 0.84
N ASP A 45 -3.96 12.73 0.78
CA ASP A 45 -4.99 13.30 1.62
C ASP A 45 -6.40 12.88 1.13
N GLU A 46 -7.43 13.22 1.90
CA GLU A 46 -8.81 12.83 1.57
C GLU A 46 -9.27 13.38 0.22
N SER A 47 -8.87 14.58 -0.13
CA SER A 47 -9.27 15.23 -1.37
C SER A 47 -8.47 14.75 -2.59
N ARG A 48 -7.44 13.93 -2.39
CA ARG A 48 -6.53 13.43 -3.43
C ARG A 48 -5.74 14.53 -4.12
N THR A 49 -5.53 15.66 -3.46
CA THR A 49 -4.80 16.78 -4.03
C THR A 49 -3.32 16.75 -3.69
N THR A 50 -2.98 16.19 -2.52
CA THR A 50 -1.59 16.15 -2.06
C THR A 50 -1.14 14.72 -1.86
N LYS A 51 -0.13 14.32 -2.61
CA LYS A 51 0.53 13.03 -2.41
C LYS A 51 1.60 13.19 -1.32
N TYR A 52 1.52 12.38 -0.28
CA TYR A 52 2.48 12.43 0.83
C TYR A 52 3.63 11.46 0.64
N ALA A 53 3.39 10.32 0.00
CA ALA A 53 4.44 9.34 -0.22
C ALA A 53 4.07 8.33 -1.28
N ASP A 54 5.09 7.70 -1.86
CA ASP A 54 4.98 6.43 -2.57
C ASP A 54 5.47 5.35 -1.63
N TRP A 55 4.73 4.22 -1.56
CA TRP A 55 5.23 3.05 -0.86
C TRP A 55 6.41 2.46 -1.62
N ALA A 56 7.46 2.08 -0.90
CA ALA A 56 8.55 1.31 -1.49
C ALA A 56 8.10 -0.14 -1.62
N ILE A 57 8.10 -0.68 -2.83
CA ILE A 57 7.60 -2.02 -3.14
C ILE A 57 8.79 -2.93 -3.43
N THR A 58 8.85 -4.06 -2.72
CA THR A 58 9.81 -5.13 -3.00
C THR A 58 9.05 -6.39 -3.36
N TYR A 59 9.36 -6.98 -4.51
CA TYR A 59 8.71 -8.21 -4.95
C TYR A 59 9.43 -9.40 -4.32
N THR A 60 8.99 -9.78 -3.15
CA THR A 60 9.64 -10.80 -2.32
C THR A 60 9.49 -12.20 -2.93
N ASP A 61 8.27 -12.54 -3.37
CA ASP A 61 7.99 -13.80 -4.03
C ASP A 61 6.86 -13.61 -5.04
N ARG A 62 7.24 -13.21 -6.25
CA ARG A 62 6.28 -12.85 -7.30
C ARG A 62 5.32 -13.99 -7.64
N SER A 63 5.85 -15.20 -7.76
CA SER A 63 5.04 -16.35 -8.18
C SER A 63 3.99 -16.74 -7.16
N ASN A 64 4.23 -16.44 -5.88
CA ASN A 64 3.29 -16.67 -4.80
C ASN A 64 2.55 -15.43 -4.35
N GLY A 65 2.68 -14.32 -5.09
CA GLY A 65 1.91 -13.11 -4.85
C GLY A 65 2.35 -12.32 -3.62
N ILE A 66 3.60 -12.46 -3.18
CA ILE A 66 4.08 -11.83 -1.96
C ILE A 66 4.95 -10.62 -2.28
N ILE A 67 4.59 -9.48 -1.69
CA ILE A 67 5.40 -8.28 -1.75
C ILE A 67 5.62 -7.74 -0.34
N ASP A 68 6.66 -6.94 -0.18
CA ASP A 68 6.87 -6.13 1.00
C ASP A 68 6.70 -4.66 0.60
N MET A 69 5.93 -3.93 1.39
CA MET A 69 5.69 -2.51 1.22
C MET A 69 6.23 -1.77 2.43
N ASN A 70 6.91 -0.65 2.20
CA ASN A 70 7.47 0.12 3.30
C ASN A 70 7.26 1.61 3.10
N LEU A 71 6.94 2.31 4.19
CA LEU A 71 7.03 3.76 4.29
C LEU A 71 8.22 4.05 5.18
N THR A 72 9.18 4.82 4.67
CA THR A 72 10.38 5.17 5.45
C THR A 72 10.05 6.19 6.53
N ASP A 73 10.89 6.27 7.55
CA ASP A 73 10.76 7.26 8.61
C ASP A 73 10.80 8.70 8.06
N THR A 74 11.59 8.93 7.02
CA THR A 74 11.63 10.23 6.34
C THR A 74 10.29 10.56 5.69
N ALA A 75 9.64 9.58 5.07
CA ALA A 75 8.33 9.76 4.45
C ALA A 75 7.25 9.99 5.51
N THR A 76 7.21 9.18 6.56
CA THR A 76 6.19 9.32 7.61
C THR A 76 6.33 10.62 8.39
N ALA A 77 7.54 11.18 8.46
CA ALA A 77 7.77 12.48 9.11
C ALA A 77 6.97 13.61 8.45
N THR A 78 6.58 13.45 7.18
CA THR A 78 5.79 14.46 6.46
C THR A 78 4.29 14.30 6.68
N PHE A 79 3.85 13.27 7.39
CA PHE A 79 2.42 12.96 7.58
C PHE A 79 1.83 13.86 8.67
N THR A 80 1.57 15.11 8.31
CA THR A 80 1.04 16.10 9.25
C THR A 80 -0.45 15.95 9.55
N PRO A 81 -1.32 15.50 8.60
CA PRO A 81 -2.72 15.22 8.95
C PRO A 81 -2.84 14.02 9.88
N SER A 82 -3.92 13.97 10.64
CA SER A 82 -4.20 12.85 11.55
C SER A 82 -4.71 11.61 10.80
N ILE A 83 -5.28 11.80 9.61
CA ILE A 83 -5.79 10.71 8.79
C ILE A 83 -5.35 10.95 7.35
N LEU A 84 -4.74 9.91 6.75
CA LEU A 84 -4.39 9.89 5.34
C LEU A 84 -5.03 8.67 4.69
N PHE A 85 -4.94 8.58 3.39
CA PHE A 85 -5.57 7.50 2.60
C PHE A 85 -4.53 6.86 1.72
N TYR A 86 -4.66 5.56 1.53
CA TYR A 86 -3.78 4.81 0.64
C TYR A 86 -4.57 3.83 -0.18
N ASP A 87 -4.00 3.40 -1.29
CA ASP A 87 -4.50 2.28 -2.06
C ASP A 87 -3.33 1.51 -2.67
N VAL A 88 -3.62 0.31 -3.14
CA VAL A 88 -2.67 -0.55 -3.84
C VAL A 88 -3.24 -0.88 -5.20
N LEU A 89 -2.54 -0.44 -6.23
CA LEU A 89 -2.95 -0.62 -7.63
C LEU A 89 -2.14 -1.75 -8.26
N LEU A 90 -2.85 -2.69 -8.86
CA LEU A 90 -2.25 -3.82 -9.55
C LEU A 90 -2.48 -3.66 -11.05
N THR A 91 -1.40 -3.62 -11.83
CA THR A 91 -1.45 -3.52 -13.28
C THR A 91 -0.92 -4.80 -13.90
N ASP A 92 -1.72 -5.45 -14.75
CA ASP A 92 -1.29 -6.69 -15.40
C ASP A 92 -0.43 -6.42 -16.64
N GLY A 93 0.06 -7.47 -17.28
CA GLY A 93 0.95 -7.36 -18.43
C GLY A 93 0.31 -6.74 -19.67
N SER A 94 -1.02 -6.69 -19.74
CA SER A 94 -1.75 -6.04 -20.84
C SER A 94 -2.11 -4.59 -20.55
N GLY A 95 -1.80 -4.10 -19.35
CA GLY A 95 -2.09 -2.73 -18.92
C GLY A 95 -3.41 -2.56 -18.21
N SER A 96 -4.14 -3.64 -17.93
CA SER A 96 -5.37 -3.57 -17.13
C SER A 96 -5.05 -3.28 -15.68
N LYS A 97 -5.77 -2.34 -15.10
CA LYS A 97 -5.53 -1.85 -13.74
C LYS A 97 -6.69 -2.22 -12.83
N ASN A 98 -6.34 -2.71 -11.64
CA ASN A 98 -7.31 -3.03 -10.61
C ASN A 98 -6.77 -2.58 -9.25
N TYR A 99 -7.61 -1.93 -8.46
CA TYR A 99 -7.27 -1.63 -7.08
C TYR A 99 -7.51 -2.88 -6.25
N TYR A 100 -6.48 -3.33 -5.55
CA TYR A 100 -6.54 -4.55 -4.75
C TYR A 100 -6.89 -4.25 -3.30
N LEU A 101 -6.41 -3.14 -2.77
CA LEU A 101 -6.55 -2.80 -1.35
C LEU A 101 -6.66 -1.29 -1.23
N GLU A 102 -7.47 -0.82 -0.29
CA GLU A 102 -7.57 0.60 0.03
C GLU A 102 -7.88 0.77 1.51
N GLY A 103 -7.63 1.94 2.04
CA GLY A 103 -7.95 2.22 3.43
C GLY A 103 -7.40 3.53 3.93
N LYS A 104 -7.47 3.68 5.25
CA LYS A 104 -7.00 4.87 5.95
C LYS A 104 -5.74 4.56 6.72
N LEU A 105 -4.91 5.57 6.85
CA LEU A 105 -3.77 5.56 7.74
C LEU A 105 -4.07 6.54 8.87
N PHE A 106 -4.21 6.02 10.08
CA PHE A 106 -4.35 6.86 11.26
C PHE A 106 -2.95 7.21 11.75
N ILE A 107 -2.65 8.50 11.79
CA ILE A 107 -1.28 8.96 12.07
C ILE A 107 -1.15 9.20 13.57
N SER A 108 -0.27 8.43 14.19
CA SER A 108 0.04 8.55 15.60
C SER A 108 1.23 9.48 15.79
N GLU A 109 1.11 10.40 16.73
CA GLU A 109 2.16 11.33 17.10
C GLU A 109 3.12 10.62 18.06
N GLY A 110 4.38 10.42 17.64
CA GLY A 110 5.38 9.91 18.57
C GLY A 110 5.91 11.01 19.45
N TYR A 111 6.42 10.63 20.62
CA TYR A 111 7.00 11.59 21.56
C TYR A 111 8.52 11.66 21.45
N THR A 112 9.14 10.61 20.97
CA THR A 112 10.59 10.58 20.77
C THR A 112 10.90 10.88 19.30
N ALA A 113 11.68 11.90 19.08
CA ALA A 113 12.06 12.28 17.71
C ALA A 113 13.49 11.82 17.41
#